data_d0d0421911adba215c9863d297dbf21a
#
_entry.id   d0d0421911adba215c9863d297dbf21a
#
_cell.length_a   1.000
_cell.length_b   1.000
_cell.length_c   1.000
_cell.angle_alpha   90.00
_cell.angle_beta   90.00
_cell.angle_gamma   90.00
#
_symmetry.space_group_name_H-M   'P 1'
#
loop_
_entity.id
_entity.type
_entity.pdbx_description
1 polymer ?
#
loop_
_entity_poly.entity_id
_entity_poly.type
_entity_poly.pdbx_seq_one_letter_code
_entity_poly.pdbx_strand_id
1 'polypeptide(L)'
;QPRICPTNIVIEGKEEVSVQSLLSKINDGIYIGRIWYTYPINGLAAGDFTTTVIADSYLVKGGKIIKPLRPNTIRINNNITDILNNIIAVSNDKRQTIVWGGEEVVLAPEIAVQGVTLDNISGFIV
;
A
#
# COMPACT_ATOMS: atom_id res chain seq x y z
N GLN A 1 -13.64 29.06 7.07
CA GLN A 1 -12.32 29.72 7.16
C GLN A 1 -11.40 29.14 6.07
N PRO A 2 -10.62 29.99 5.38
CA PRO A 2 -9.64 29.50 4.41
C PRO A 2 -8.63 28.56 5.09
N ARG A 3 -8.32 27.43 4.42
CA ARG A 3 -7.32 26.45 4.89
C ARG A 3 -6.24 26.31 3.84
N ILE A 4 -5.00 26.10 4.28
CA ILE A 4 -3.93 25.67 3.40
C ILE A 4 -4.06 24.15 3.28
N CYS A 5 -4.36 23.66 2.08
CA CYS A 5 -4.44 22.22 1.78
C CYS A 5 -3.56 21.90 0.58
N PRO A 6 -2.84 20.78 0.58
CA PRO A 6 -2.17 20.31 -0.63
C PRO A 6 -3.23 19.95 -1.68
N THR A 7 -3.01 20.34 -2.92
CA THR A 7 -3.91 20.04 -4.05
C THR A 7 -3.31 18.99 -4.98
N ASN A 8 -1.98 18.98 -5.08
CA ASN A 8 -1.23 18.01 -5.87
C ASN A 8 -0.06 17.50 -5.02
N ILE A 9 -0.05 16.22 -4.74
CA ILE A 9 0.98 15.57 -3.95
C ILE A 9 1.79 14.68 -4.87
N VAL A 10 3.12 14.85 -4.87
CA VAL A 10 4.05 14.00 -5.63
C VAL A 10 4.98 13.32 -4.65
N ILE A 11 5.03 11.99 -4.72
CA ILE A 11 5.93 11.16 -3.90
C ILE A 11 7.05 10.66 -4.79
N GLU A 12 8.28 10.87 -4.36
CA GLU A 12 9.49 10.46 -5.08
C GLU A 12 10.47 9.72 -4.17
N GLY A 13 11.16 8.74 -4.72
CA GLY A 13 12.28 8.09 -4.06
C GLY A 13 13.62 8.74 -4.44
N LYS A 14 14.62 8.63 -3.57
CA LYS A 14 16.00 9.04 -3.91
C LYS A 14 16.61 8.15 -4.99
N GLU A 15 16.33 6.87 -4.92
CA GLU A 15 16.72 5.86 -5.89
C GLU A 15 15.47 5.12 -6.33
N GLU A 16 15.17 5.18 -7.61
CA GLU A 16 13.99 4.57 -8.19
C GLU A 16 14.40 3.39 -9.07
N VAL A 17 13.67 2.28 -8.95
CA VAL A 17 13.94 1.05 -9.69
C VAL A 17 12.72 0.65 -10.51
N SER A 18 12.88 -0.29 -11.46
CA SER A 18 11.74 -0.84 -12.19
C SER A 18 10.83 -1.65 -11.26
N VAL A 19 9.55 -1.78 -11.63
CA VAL A 19 8.58 -2.63 -10.90
C VAL A 19 9.09 -4.08 -10.82
N GLN A 20 9.73 -4.58 -11.87
CA GLN A 20 10.33 -5.92 -11.84
C GLN A 20 11.43 -6.03 -10.78
N SER A 21 12.23 -4.99 -10.60
CA SER A 21 13.24 -4.95 -9.54
C SER A 21 12.60 -4.89 -8.15
N LEU A 22 11.48 -4.20 -7.98
CA LEU A 22 10.69 -4.24 -6.74
C LEU A 22 10.26 -5.65 -6.39
N LEU A 23 9.66 -6.36 -7.36
CA LEU A 23 9.21 -7.74 -7.16
C LEU A 23 10.38 -8.66 -6.79
N SER A 24 11.53 -8.49 -7.42
CA SER A 24 12.74 -9.26 -7.09
C SER A 24 13.24 -9.00 -5.67
N LYS A 25 13.16 -7.75 -5.21
CA LYS A 25 13.55 -7.38 -3.82
C LYS A 25 12.58 -7.92 -2.78
N ILE A 26 11.30 -7.98 -3.09
CA ILE A 26 10.28 -8.62 -2.23
C ILE A 26 10.55 -10.12 -2.13
N ASN A 27 10.92 -10.76 -3.22
CA ASN A 27 11.13 -12.19 -3.38
C ASN A 27 9.86 -13.01 -3.08
N ASP A 28 9.47 -13.16 -1.82
CA ASP A 28 8.23 -13.82 -1.40
C ASP A 28 7.36 -12.83 -0.61
N GLY A 29 6.14 -12.62 -1.08
CA GLY A 29 5.24 -11.66 -0.46
C GLY A 29 3.94 -11.46 -1.23
N ILE A 30 3.39 -10.26 -1.13
CA ILE A 30 2.12 -9.88 -1.76
C ILE A 30 2.32 -8.58 -2.54
N TYR A 31 1.86 -8.56 -3.78
CA TYR A 31 1.64 -7.33 -4.53
C TYR A 31 0.21 -6.85 -4.28
N ILE A 32 0.06 -5.64 -3.76
CA ILE A 32 -1.23 -5.06 -3.40
C ILE A 32 -1.57 -3.95 -4.39
N GLY A 33 -2.62 -4.15 -5.17
CA GLY A 33 -3.10 -3.16 -6.13
C GLY A 33 -4.14 -2.22 -5.55
N ARG A 34 -5.06 -2.74 -4.75
CA ARG A 34 -6.13 -1.93 -4.14
C ARG A 34 -6.42 -2.32 -2.71
N ILE A 35 -6.68 -1.27 -1.91
CA ILE A 35 -7.12 -1.37 -0.53
C ILE A 35 -8.43 -0.61 -0.34
N TRP A 36 -9.20 -0.98 0.67
CA TRP A 36 -10.51 -0.42 0.98
C TRP A 36 -10.75 -0.35 2.48
N TYR A 37 -11.62 0.55 2.90
CA TYR A 37 -11.90 0.76 4.33
C TYR A 37 -10.64 1.03 5.14
N THR A 38 -9.85 1.99 4.67
CA THR A 38 -8.68 2.46 5.41
C THR A 38 -9.12 3.49 6.44
N TYR A 39 -8.89 3.20 7.71
CA TYR A 39 -9.21 4.14 8.77
C TYR A 39 -8.23 4.03 9.95
N PRO A 40 -8.04 5.14 10.69
CA PRO A 40 -7.16 5.15 11.84
C PRO A 40 -7.74 4.36 13.01
N ILE A 41 -6.85 3.76 13.77
CA ILE A 41 -7.14 3.15 15.05
C ILE A 41 -6.41 3.97 16.12
N ASN A 42 -6.97 4.09 17.32
CA ASN A 42 -6.37 4.86 18.42
C ASN A 42 -6.18 6.36 18.12
N GLY A 43 -6.95 6.91 17.20
CA GLY A 43 -6.88 8.32 16.78
C GLY A 43 -5.83 8.59 15.70
N LEU A 44 -5.98 9.73 15.02
CA LEU A 44 -5.11 10.10 13.90
C LEU A 44 -3.64 10.27 14.31
N ALA A 45 -3.40 10.82 15.49
CA ALA A 45 -2.04 11.11 15.95
C ALA A 45 -1.21 9.84 16.26
N ALA A 46 -1.87 8.73 16.56
CA ALA A 46 -1.18 7.46 16.84
C ALA A 46 -0.52 6.85 15.59
N GLY A 47 -1.10 7.11 14.41
CA GLY A 47 -0.61 6.56 13.16
C GLY A 47 -0.99 5.10 12.89
N ASP A 48 -1.67 4.45 13.84
CA ASP A 48 -2.18 3.10 13.66
C ASP A 48 -3.35 3.10 12.69
N PHE A 49 -3.37 2.16 11.76
CA PHE A 49 -4.45 2.03 10.79
C PHE A 49 -4.78 0.58 10.46
N THR A 50 -5.96 0.38 9.94
CA THR A 50 -6.39 -0.87 9.35
C THR A 50 -6.91 -0.63 7.94
N THR A 51 -6.73 -1.61 7.07
CA THR A 51 -7.29 -1.59 5.71
C THR A 51 -7.44 -3.00 5.16
N THR A 52 -8.36 -3.18 4.23
CA THR A 52 -8.64 -4.48 3.60
C THR A 52 -8.11 -4.52 2.18
N VAL A 53 -7.45 -5.59 1.81
CA VAL A 53 -7.00 -5.85 0.43
C VAL A 53 -8.19 -6.35 -0.39
N ILE A 54 -8.52 -5.67 -1.49
CA ILE A 54 -9.73 -5.98 -2.25
C ILE A 54 -9.48 -6.53 -3.66
N ALA A 55 -8.77 -5.82 -4.50
CA ALA A 55 -8.66 -6.20 -5.91
C ALA A 55 -7.26 -5.95 -6.45
N ASP A 56 -7.00 -6.45 -7.64
CA ASP A 56 -5.73 -6.25 -8.36
C ASP A 56 -4.50 -6.60 -7.50
N SER A 57 -4.65 -7.65 -6.68
CA SER A 57 -3.62 -8.06 -5.73
C SER A 57 -3.21 -9.50 -5.97
N TYR A 58 -1.93 -9.80 -5.78
CA TYR A 58 -1.34 -11.05 -6.24
C TYR A 58 -0.34 -11.61 -5.23
N LEU A 59 -0.24 -12.94 -5.21
CA LEU A 59 0.85 -13.63 -4.52
C LEU A 59 2.14 -13.52 -5.35
N VAL A 60 3.21 -13.15 -4.68
CA VAL A 60 4.57 -13.07 -5.26
C VAL A 60 5.42 -14.17 -4.65
N LYS A 61 6.10 -14.93 -5.52
CA LYS A 61 7.08 -15.96 -5.12
C LYS A 61 8.29 -15.92 -6.04
N GLY A 62 9.49 -15.94 -5.46
CA GLY A 62 10.72 -15.87 -6.22
C GLY A 62 10.81 -14.61 -7.10
N GLY A 63 10.25 -13.50 -6.65
CA GLY A 63 10.20 -12.24 -7.40
C GLY A 63 9.23 -12.24 -8.59
N LYS A 64 8.30 -13.18 -8.65
CA LYS A 64 7.31 -13.32 -9.76
C LYS A 64 5.89 -13.34 -9.22
N ILE A 65 4.98 -12.73 -9.95
CA ILE A 65 3.54 -12.85 -9.72
C ILE A 65 3.09 -14.26 -10.10
N ILE A 66 2.48 -14.97 -9.13
CA ILE A 66 2.08 -16.36 -9.27
C ILE A 66 0.59 -16.50 -9.54
N LYS A 67 -0.23 -15.87 -8.72
CA LYS A 67 -1.69 -15.97 -8.84
C LYS A 67 -2.39 -14.78 -8.18
N PRO A 68 -3.62 -14.46 -8.60
CA PRO A 68 -4.41 -13.43 -7.93
C PRO A 68 -4.79 -13.87 -6.51
N LEU A 69 -4.90 -12.90 -5.63
CA LEU A 69 -5.46 -13.07 -4.30
C LEU A 69 -6.98 -12.89 -4.34
N ARG A 70 -7.67 -13.68 -3.53
CA ARG A 70 -9.11 -13.53 -3.38
C ARG A 70 -9.40 -12.21 -2.66
N PRO A 71 -10.27 -11.34 -3.20
CA PRO A 71 -10.65 -10.10 -2.54
C PRO A 71 -11.24 -10.32 -1.14
N ASN A 72 -11.04 -9.38 -0.25
CA ASN A 72 -11.58 -9.38 1.12
C ASN A 72 -11.15 -10.58 1.99
N THR A 73 -9.96 -11.10 1.77
CA THR A 73 -9.41 -12.20 2.57
C THR A 73 -8.22 -11.80 3.42
N ILE A 74 -7.66 -10.62 3.17
CA ILE A 74 -6.48 -10.12 3.87
C ILE A 74 -6.75 -8.72 4.40
N ARG A 75 -6.38 -8.51 5.65
CA ARG A 75 -6.38 -7.20 6.30
C ARG A 75 -4.96 -6.81 6.68
N ILE A 76 -4.63 -5.55 6.49
CA ILE A 76 -3.39 -4.94 6.95
C ILE A 76 -3.70 -4.20 8.25
N ASN A 77 -2.93 -4.48 9.29
CA ASN A 77 -2.94 -3.74 10.55
C ASN A 77 -1.51 -3.28 10.83
N ASN A 78 -1.27 -1.99 10.73
CA ASN A 78 0.08 -1.45 10.90
C ASN A 78 0.04 0.00 11.40
N ASN A 79 1.22 0.52 11.66
CA ASN A 79 1.43 1.94 11.93
C ASN A 79 2.06 2.60 10.70
N ILE A 80 1.59 3.78 10.31
CA ILE A 80 2.10 4.48 9.13
C ILE A 80 3.59 4.82 9.22
N THR A 81 4.08 5.12 10.42
CA THR A 81 5.51 5.39 10.64
C THR A 81 6.34 4.15 10.37
N ASP A 82 5.86 2.98 10.78
CA ASP A 82 6.55 1.71 10.52
C ASP A 82 6.56 1.39 9.03
N ILE A 83 5.44 1.61 8.32
CA ILE A 83 5.39 1.45 6.86
C ILE A 83 6.44 2.33 6.19
N LEU A 84 6.49 3.62 6.52
CA LEU A 84 7.43 4.55 5.90
C LEU A 84 8.88 4.23 6.23
N ASN A 85 9.19 3.80 7.45
CA ASN A 85 10.54 3.44 7.87
C ASN A 85 11.04 2.11 7.29
N ASN A 86 10.15 1.26 6.83
CA ASN A 86 10.48 -0.06 6.29
C ASN A 86 10.34 -0.16 4.76
N ILE A 87 10.31 0.97 4.07
CA ILE A 87 10.38 1.00 2.61
C ILE A 87 11.78 0.58 2.19
N ILE A 88 11.87 -0.49 1.40
CA ILE A 88 13.12 -1.04 0.89
C ILE A 88 13.41 -0.67 -0.56
N ALA A 89 12.41 -0.27 -1.31
CA ALA A 89 12.57 0.20 -2.68
C ALA A 89 11.34 0.99 -3.16
N VAL A 90 11.56 1.85 -4.14
CA VAL A 90 10.55 2.72 -4.76
C VAL A 90 10.63 2.56 -6.28
N SER A 91 9.50 2.47 -6.97
CA SER A 91 9.47 2.34 -8.41
C SER A 91 9.69 3.67 -9.13
N ASN A 92 10.17 3.58 -10.38
CA ASN A 92 10.25 4.70 -11.30
C ASN A 92 8.93 4.93 -12.07
N ASP A 93 7.92 4.11 -11.84
CA ASP A 93 6.59 4.23 -12.42
C ASP A 93 5.65 4.91 -11.43
N LYS A 94 5.26 6.15 -11.74
CA LYS A 94 4.35 6.94 -10.91
C LYS A 94 2.98 6.97 -11.55
N ARG A 95 1.95 6.74 -10.74
CA ARG A 95 0.56 6.74 -11.18
C ARG A 95 -0.26 7.75 -10.42
N GLN A 96 -1.20 8.37 -11.13
CA GLN A 96 -2.22 9.17 -10.48
C GLN A 96 -3.14 8.27 -9.66
N THR A 97 -3.26 8.61 -8.39
CA THR A 97 -4.12 7.90 -7.45
C THR A 97 -5.18 8.84 -6.93
N ILE A 98 -6.43 8.41 -7.02
CA ILE A 98 -7.56 9.13 -6.46
C ILE A 98 -7.69 8.74 -4.99
N VAL A 99 -7.69 9.74 -4.13
CA VAL A 99 -7.95 9.57 -2.70
C VAL A 99 -9.46 9.69 -2.47
N TRP A 100 -10.08 8.63 -1.97
CA TRP A 100 -11.51 8.63 -1.72
C TRP A 100 -11.90 9.69 -0.68
N GLY A 101 -12.90 10.50 -1.02
CA GLY A 101 -13.38 11.58 -0.17
C GLY A 101 -12.49 12.82 -0.13
N GLY A 102 -11.40 12.84 -0.90
CA GLY A 102 -10.51 13.99 -1.08
C GLY A 102 -10.67 14.64 -2.45
N GLU A 103 -10.28 15.88 -2.55
CA GLU A 103 -10.18 16.63 -3.81
C GLU A 103 -8.73 16.61 -4.35
N GLU A 104 -7.81 16.01 -3.61
CA GLU A 104 -6.39 15.98 -3.91
C GLU A 104 -6.09 14.93 -4.99
N VAL A 105 -5.15 15.27 -5.87
CA VAL A 105 -4.53 14.32 -6.80
C VAL A 105 -3.17 13.93 -6.24
N VAL A 106 -2.96 12.62 -6.10
CA VAL A 106 -1.68 12.07 -5.64
C VAL A 106 -0.99 11.36 -6.81
N LEU A 107 0.21 11.78 -7.13
CA LEU A 107 1.10 11.07 -8.06
C LEU A 107 2.11 10.27 -7.24
N ALA A 108 1.94 8.97 -7.18
CA ALA A 108 2.71 8.09 -6.31
C ALA A 108 3.32 6.91 -7.07
N PRO A 109 4.55 6.51 -6.70
CA PRO A 109 5.16 5.29 -7.19
C PRO A 109 4.61 4.06 -6.45
N GLU A 110 4.94 2.89 -6.95
CA GLU A 110 4.85 1.66 -6.18
C GLU A 110 6.00 1.60 -5.17
N ILE A 111 5.73 1.05 -4.01
CA ILE A 111 6.73 0.90 -2.95
C ILE A 111 6.81 -0.56 -2.49
N ALA A 112 8.00 -1.02 -2.20
CA ALA A 112 8.24 -2.29 -1.54
C ALA A 112 8.50 -2.04 -0.05
N VAL A 113 7.72 -2.69 0.79
CA VAL A 113 7.77 -2.53 2.25
C VAL A 113 7.95 -3.90 2.89
N GLN A 114 8.84 -4.00 3.86
CA GLN A 114 9.02 -5.22 4.65
C GLN A 114 8.37 -5.10 6.03
N GLY A 115 8.09 -6.24 6.67
CA GLY A 115 7.58 -6.28 8.05
C GLY A 115 6.11 -5.85 8.19
N VAL A 116 5.34 -5.86 7.11
CA VAL A 116 3.91 -5.52 7.15
C VAL A 116 3.12 -6.66 7.79
N THR A 117 2.26 -6.33 8.77
CA THR A 117 1.38 -7.30 9.41
C THR A 117 0.14 -7.55 8.55
N LEU A 118 -0.03 -8.80 8.15
CA LEU A 118 -1.14 -9.27 7.31
C LEU A 118 -1.95 -10.31 8.07
N ASP A 119 -3.24 -10.05 8.25
CA ASP A 119 -4.17 -10.96 8.90
C ASP A 119 -5.10 -11.62 7.88
N ASN A 120 -5.28 -12.92 8.01
CA ASN A 120 -6.26 -13.65 7.19
C ASN A 120 -7.66 -13.49 7.83
N ILE A 121 -8.59 -12.91 7.07
CA ILE A 121 -9.96 -12.66 7.49
C ILE A 121 -10.99 -13.47 6.70
N SER A 122 -10.58 -14.41 5.89
CA SER A 122 -11.48 -15.17 5.00
C SER A 122 -12.56 -15.97 5.74
N GLY A 123 -12.33 -16.32 6.99
CA GLY A 123 -13.32 -17.02 7.83
C GLY A 123 -14.48 -16.15 8.32
N PHE A 124 -14.40 -14.83 8.15
CA PHE A 124 -15.43 -13.88 8.61
C PHE A 124 -16.34 -13.37 7.48
N ILE A 125 -16.04 -13.74 6.25
CA ILE A 125 -16.79 -13.31 5.06
C ILE A 125 -17.62 -14.50 4.59
N VAL A 126 -18.85 -14.45 4.96
CA VAL A 126 -19.86 -15.42 4.51
C VAL A 126 -20.46 -14.93 3.18
#